data_15f86b70e1d110c35c0a5bb02ee4a727
#
_entry.id   15f86b70e1d110c35c0a5bb02ee4a727
#
_cell.length_a   1.000
_cell.length_b   1.000
_cell.length_c   1.000
_cell.angle_alpha   90.00
_cell.angle_beta   90.00
_cell.angle_gamma   90.00
#
_symmetry.space_group_name_H-M   'P 1'
#
loop_
_entity.id
_entity.type
_entity.pdbx_description
1 polymer ?
#
loop_
_entity_poly.entity_id
_entity_poly.type
_entity_poly.pdbx_seq_one_letter_code
_entity_poly.pdbx_strand_id
1 'polypeptide(L)'
;MKLLIDADFIVYKACAAAETEIDWGDDTILVTSNFSDAYNATKRELNKLENKFGSFSTLILFFSDSVNFRKKILPEYKGHRNRKKPCGYKRVINALRKEYKVIIKPTLEADDSMGIYATKYPGNMIVSPDKDMKQIPGQLYNFEETFTIKPEAGARWHLIQSISGDQTDGYGGVPGIGVKRAESLFKEKGYSWKTVVNAFAEKDLSEEEALINARLARILTAEDYDFKRKQPKLWTPSADYRVDAGAGSKT
;
A
#
# COMPACT_ATOMS: atom_id res chain seq x y z
N MET A 1 -0.16 -19.58 -10.32
CA MET A 1 -0.47 -18.28 -9.68
C MET A 1 0.32 -18.18 -8.39
N LYS A 2 0.67 -16.96 -7.93
CA LYS A 2 1.42 -16.73 -6.69
C LYS A 2 0.61 -15.81 -5.79
N LEU A 3 0.76 -15.97 -4.48
CA LEU A 3 0.25 -15.02 -3.50
C LEU A 3 1.34 -13.98 -3.19
N LEU A 4 1.03 -12.72 -3.42
CA LEU A 4 1.88 -11.58 -3.11
C LEU A 4 1.42 -11.01 -1.77
N ILE A 5 2.17 -11.32 -0.71
CA ILE A 5 1.74 -11.09 0.67
C ILE A 5 2.33 -9.79 1.20
N ASP A 6 1.48 -8.91 1.70
CA ASP A 6 1.88 -7.83 2.59
C ASP A 6 2.35 -8.42 3.94
N ALA A 7 3.62 -8.73 4.00
CA ALA A 7 4.18 -9.39 5.16
C ALA A 7 4.54 -8.41 6.29
N ASP A 8 4.62 -7.09 6.01
CA ASP A 8 4.75 -6.08 7.05
C ASP A 8 3.58 -6.16 8.03
N PHE A 9 2.35 -6.27 7.50
CA PHE A 9 1.14 -6.38 8.31
C PHE A 9 1.14 -7.64 9.18
N ILE A 10 1.39 -8.81 8.58
CA ILE A 10 1.33 -10.11 9.28
C ILE A 10 2.40 -10.18 10.37
N VAL A 11 3.65 -9.85 10.03
CA VAL A 11 4.79 -9.94 10.97
C VAL A 11 4.67 -8.88 12.06
N TYR A 12 4.22 -7.67 11.74
CA TYR A 12 3.98 -6.64 12.74
C TYR A 12 2.96 -7.12 13.79
N LYS A 13 1.81 -7.60 13.33
CA LYS A 13 0.74 -8.10 14.20
C LYS A 13 1.20 -9.26 15.08
N ALA A 14 1.92 -10.21 14.48
CA ALA A 14 2.43 -11.38 15.21
C ALA A 14 3.48 -11.00 16.26
N CYS A 15 4.41 -10.10 15.93
CA CYS A 15 5.43 -9.63 16.87
C CYS A 15 4.83 -8.78 18.00
N ALA A 16 3.90 -7.88 17.68
CA ALA A 16 3.23 -7.06 18.69
C ALA A 16 2.41 -7.92 19.68
N ALA A 17 1.72 -8.95 19.17
CA ALA A 17 0.97 -9.89 20.02
C ALA A 17 1.85 -10.78 20.89
N ALA A 18 3.14 -10.93 20.56
CA ALA A 18 4.10 -11.71 21.35
C ALA A 18 4.90 -10.84 22.34
N GLU A 19 4.66 -9.53 22.38
CA GLU A 19 5.27 -8.64 23.37
C GLU A 19 4.65 -8.84 24.74
N THR A 20 5.47 -8.76 25.77
CA THR A 20 5.08 -8.76 27.18
C THR A 20 5.75 -7.60 27.86
N GLU A 21 5.00 -6.79 28.56
CA GLU A 21 5.49 -5.70 29.39
C GLU A 21 5.78 -6.22 30.79
N ILE A 22 6.93 -5.86 31.32
CA ILE A 22 7.36 -6.16 32.69
C ILE A 22 7.64 -4.82 33.37
N ASP A 23 6.82 -4.47 34.32
CA ASP A 23 7.02 -3.29 35.15
C ASP A 23 8.01 -3.62 36.27
N TRP A 24 9.16 -2.96 36.27
CA TRP A 24 10.21 -3.12 37.27
C TRP A 24 10.13 -2.09 38.40
N GLY A 25 9.11 -1.23 38.36
CA GLY A 25 9.05 -0.06 39.22
C GLY A 25 10.02 1.06 38.79
N ASP A 26 10.07 2.12 39.58
CA ASP A 26 10.97 3.27 39.35
C ASP A 26 10.95 3.82 37.91
N ASP A 27 9.77 3.97 37.32
CA ASP A 27 9.52 4.41 35.93
C ASP A 27 10.16 3.53 34.84
N THR A 28 10.52 2.28 35.18
CA THR A 28 11.17 1.35 34.24
C THR A 28 10.19 0.26 33.78
N ILE A 29 9.78 0.31 32.51
CA ILE A 29 9.00 -0.73 31.84
C ILE A 29 9.89 -1.41 30.81
N LEU A 30 10.06 -2.73 30.96
CA LEU A 30 10.79 -3.55 30.00
C LEU A 30 9.81 -4.27 29.08
N VAL A 31 9.97 -4.08 27.76
CA VAL A 31 9.21 -4.84 26.75
C VAL A 31 10.07 -6.01 26.26
N THR A 32 9.55 -7.20 26.40
CA THR A 32 10.20 -8.44 25.95
C THR A 32 9.34 -9.18 24.93
N SER A 33 9.92 -10.08 24.16
CA SER A 33 9.19 -10.92 23.23
C SER A 33 9.88 -12.26 23.06
N ASN A 34 9.10 -13.33 23.04
CA ASN A 34 9.58 -14.64 22.69
C ASN A 34 9.60 -14.80 21.16
N PHE A 35 10.79 -15.03 20.61
CA PHE A 35 10.96 -15.23 19.17
C PHE A 35 10.10 -16.36 18.61
N SER A 36 10.03 -17.51 19.33
CA SER A 36 9.26 -18.66 18.86
C SER A 36 7.77 -18.36 18.76
N ASP A 37 7.23 -17.57 19.68
CA ASP A 37 5.81 -17.20 19.69
C ASP A 37 5.48 -16.29 18.51
N ALA A 38 6.29 -15.24 18.29
CA ALA A 38 6.12 -14.33 17.16
C ALA A 38 6.28 -15.06 15.82
N TYR A 39 7.31 -15.92 15.71
CA TYR A 39 7.57 -16.69 14.50
C TYR A 39 6.45 -17.68 14.19
N ASN A 40 6.02 -18.47 15.20
CA ASN A 40 4.94 -19.44 15.04
C ASN A 40 3.59 -18.77 14.76
N ALA A 41 3.32 -17.61 15.36
CA ALA A 41 2.12 -16.81 15.04
C ALA A 41 2.14 -16.37 13.57
N THR A 42 3.29 -15.86 13.08
CA THR A 42 3.47 -15.53 11.67
C THR A 42 3.24 -16.73 10.76
N LYS A 43 3.84 -17.88 11.08
CA LYS A 43 3.68 -19.13 10.30
C LYS A 43 2.22 -19.59 10.26
N ARG A 44 1.49 -19.49 11.38
CA ARG A 44 0.06 -19.83 11.41
C ARG A 44 -0.76 -18.98 10.44
N GLU A 45 -0.49 -17.66 10.36
CA GLU A 45 -1.20 -16.80 9.42
C GLU A 45 -0.85 -17.13 7.96
N LEU A 46 0.42 -17.38 7.65
CA LEU A 46 0.84 -17.79 6.31
C LEU A 46 0.22 -19.14 5.92
N ASN A 47 0.20 -20.13 6.81
CA ASN A 47 -0.42 -21.42 6.57
C ASN A 47 -1.94 -21.33 6.36
N LYS A 48 -2.64 -20.40 7.05
CA LYS A 48 -4.07 -20.14 6.78
C LYS A 48 -4.28 -19.68 5.35
N LEU A 49 -3.42 -18.81 4.83
CA LEU A 49 -3.49 -18.34 3.44
C LEU A 49 -3.20 -19.48 2.45
N GLU A 50 -2.19 -20.30 2.71
CA GLU A 50 -1.88 -21.48 1.91
C GLU A 50 -3.08 -22.45 1.86
N ASN A 51 -3.68 -22.75 3.01
CA ASN A 51 -4.83 -23.66 3.10
C ASN A 51 -6.06 -23.06 2.40
N LYS A 52 -6.31 -21.76 2.55
CA LYS A 52 -7.47 -21.09 1.93
C LYS A 52 -7.39 -21.11 0.40
N PHE A 53 -6.22 -20.88 -0.16
CA PHE A 53 -6.02 -20.76 -1.59
C PHE A 53 -5.39 -22.00 -2.25
N GLY A 54 -5.07 -23.03 -1.48
CA GLY A 54 -4.68 -24.43 -1.78
C GLY A 54 -3.92 -24.78 -3.06
N SER A 55 -4.24 -24.17 -4.17
CA SER A 55 -3.62 -24.46 -5.48
C SER A 55 -2.45 -23.52 -5.84
N PHE A 56 -2.08 -22.63 -4.96
CA PHE A 56 -1.00 -21.66 -5.21
C PHE A 56 0.33 -22.24 -4.79
N SER A 57 1.22 -22.36 -5.73
CA SER A 57 2.50 -23.02 -5.54
C SER A 57 3.54 -22.22 -4.77
N THR A 58 3.35 -20.90 -4.54
CA THR A 58 4.41 -20.07 -3.96
C THR A 58 3.86 -18.79 -3.32
N LEU A 59 4.20 -18.59 -2.04
CA LEU A 59 4.06 -17.32 -1.36
C LEU A 59 5.30 -16.46 -1.60
N ILE A 60 5.08 -15.17 -1.89
CA ILE A 60 6.13 -14.17 -1.95
C ILE A 60 5.82 -13.13 -0.90
N LEU A 61 6.73 -12.93 0.03
CA LEU A 61 6.58 -12.01 1.15
C LEU A 61 7.22 -10.67 0.80
N PHE A 62 6.42 -9.60 0.85
CA PHE A 62 6.89 -8.25 0.60
C PHE A 62 7.00 -7.48 1.90
N PHE A 63 8.10 -6.74 2.05
CA PHE A 63 8.35 -5.86 3.17
C PHE A 63 8.78 -4.49 2.68
N SER A 64 8.45 -3.47 3.45
CA SER A 64 8.89 -2.10 3.21
C SER A 64 10.37 -1.92 3.51
N ASP A 65 11.06 -1.09 2.73
CA ASP A 65 12.37 -0.57 3.09
C ASP A 65 12.25 0.43 4.25
N SER A 66 13.34 0.64 4.94
CA SER A 66 13.46 1.65 5.99
C SER A 66 13.44 3.09 5.44
N VAL A 67 13.81 3.26 4.17
CA VAL A 67 13.79 4.52 3.44
C VAL A 67 12.60 4.54 2.49
N ASN A 68 11.90 5.68 2.39
CA ASN A 68 10.78 5.84 1.48
C ASN A 68 11.01 7.02 0.52
N PHE A 69 10.86 6.77 -0.78
CA PHE A 69 11.05 7.80 -1.81
C PHE A 69 10.08 8.98 -1.67
N ARG A 70 8.87 8.74 -1.10
CA ARG A 70 7.86 9.79 -0.88
C ARG A 70 8.35 10.89 0.07
N LYS A 71 9.31 10.59 0.95
CA LYS A 71 9.96 11.61 1.80
C LYS A 71 10.82 12.62 1.03
N LYS A 72 11.17 12.32 -0.22
CA LYS A 72 11.82 13.29 -1.11
C LYS A 72 10.80 14.24 -1.77
N ILE A 73 9.53 13.84 -1.82
CA ILE A 73 8.41 14.64 -2.34
C ILE A 73 7.82 15.49 -1.21
N LEU A 74 7.58 14.86 -0.06
CA LEU A 74 7.06 15.48 1.16
C LEU A 74 7.85 14.94 2.36
N PRO A 75 8.77 15.72 2.96
CA PRO A 75 9.60 15.27 4.09
C PRO A 75 8.78 14.75 5.29
N GLU A 76 7.61 15.34 5.52
CA GLU A 76 6.69 14.99 6.61
C GLU A 76 5.87 13.72 6.33
N TYR A 77 5.97 13.11 5.15
CA TYR A 77 5.24 11.89 4.80
C TYR A 77 5.43 10.81 5.88
N LYS A 78 4.32 10.38 6.50
CA LYS A 78 4.29 9.45 7.65
C LYS A 78 5.16 9.90 8.84
N GLY A 79 5.48 11.20 8.94
CA GLY A 79 6.38 11.74 9.97
C GLY A 79 5.83 11.63 11.40
N HIS A 80 4.51 11.65 11.56
CA HIS A 80 3.84 11.45 12.85
C HIS A 80 3.83 9.98 13.33
N ARG A 81 4.23 9.02 12.48
CA ARG A 81 4.31 7.59 12.83
C ARG A 81 5.61 7.28 13.59
N ASN A 82 5.69 7.72 14.84
CA ASN A 82 6.84 7.44 15.71
C ASN A 82 6.84 6.01 16.30
N ARG A 83 6.05 5.10 15.76
CA ARG A 83 5.97 3.74 16.28
C ARG A 83 7.23 2.95 15.94
N LYS A 84 7.94 2.52 16.96
CA LYS A 84 9.00 1.53 16.82
C LYS A 84 8.41 0.22 16.29
N LYS A 85 9.19 -0.50 15.49
CA LYS A 85 8.81 -1.86 15.12
C LYS A 85 8.82 -2.73 16.38
N PRO A 86 7.90 -3.70 16.53
CA PRO A 86 7.84 -4.59 17.69
C PRO A 86 9.12 -5.38 17.91
N CYS A 87 9.34 -5.84 19.14
CA CYS A 87 10.45 -6.70 19.50
C CYS A 87 10.49 -7.96 18.60
N GLY A 88 11.69 -8.34 18.18
CA GLY A 88 11.88 -9.53 17.34
C GLY A 88 11.54 -9.36 15.84
N TYR A 89 10.92 -8.25 15.41
CA TYR A 89 10.46 -8.04 14.03
C TYR A 89 11.53 -8.37 12.98
N LYS A 90 12.74 -7.79 13.09
CA LYS A 90 13.86 -8.08 12.16
C LYS A 90 14.30 -9.54 12.21
N ARG A 91 14.28 -10.14 13.39
CA ARG A 91 14.66 -11.54 13.59
C ARG A 91 13.68 -12.49 12.90
N VAL A 92 12.38 -12.21 12.98
CA VAL A 92 11.33 -12.98 12.27
C VAL A 92 11.53 -12.87 10.76
N ILE A 93 11.73 -11.66 10.20
CA ILE A 93 12.01 -11.49 8.76
C ILE A 93 13.24 -12.32 8.34
N ASN A 94 14.32 -12.29 9.11
CA ASN A 94 15.52 -13.06 8.78
C ASN A 94 15.30 -14.58 8.83
N ALA A 95 14.42 -15.06 9.71
CA ALA A 95 14.03 -16.46 9.72
C ALA A 95 13.16 -16.82 8.50
N LEU A 96 12.19 -15.99 8.16
CA LEU A 96 11.32 -16.18 6.99
C LEU A 96 12.10 -16.21 5.67
N ARG A 97 13.20 -15.47 5.54
CA ARG A 97 14.07 -15.49 4.35
C ARG A 97 14.69 -16.86 4.07
N LYS A 98 14.77 -17.75 5.06
CA LYS A 98 15.31 -19.10 4.89
C LYS A 98 14.29 -20.05 4.27
N GLU A 99 13.00 -19.74 4.37
CA GLU A 99 11.91 -20.61 3.95
C GLU A 99 11.08 -20.02 2.80
N TYR A 100 10.99 -18.71 2.70
CA TYR A 100 10.16 -18.00 1.73
C TYR A 100 10.98 -17.07 0.86
N LYS A 101 10.45 -16.81 -0.34
CA LYS A 101 10.95 -15.72 -1.17
C LYS A 101 10.52 -14.39 -0.55
N VAL A 102 11.49 -13.64 -0.01
CA VAL A 102 11.29 -12.31 0.57
C VAL A 102 11.77 -11.25 -0.40
N ILE A 103 10.96 -10.23 -0.62
CA ILE A 103 11.28 -9.07 -1.48
C ILE A 103 11.22 -7.80 -0.63
N ILE A 104 12.33 -7.07 -0.62
CA ILE A 104 12.46 -5.70 -0.11
C ILE A 104 13.14 -4.90 -1.21
N LYS A 105 12.47 -3.90 -1.75
CA LYS A 105 13.07 -3.04 -2.77
C LYS A 105 13.57 -1.73 -2.15
N PRO A 106 14.76 -1.27 -2.51
CA PRO A 106 15.29 -0.01 -2.00
C PRO A 106 14.31 1.14 -2.20
N THR A 107 14.11 1.93 -1.17
CA THR A 107 13.25 3.13 -1.10
C THR A 107 11.76 2.90 -1.32
N LEU A 108 11.28 1.66 -1.42
CA LEU A 108 9.87 1.34 -1.67
C LEU A 108 9.20 0.76 -0.43
N GLU A 109 7.91 1.04 -0.32
CA GLU A 109 7.02 0.31 0.59
C GLU A 109 6.66 -1.07 0.01
N ALA A 110 6.14 -1.95 0.86
CA ALA A 110 5.67 -3.27 0.45
C ALA A 110 4.62 -3.17 -0.67
N ASP A 111 3.68 -2.23 -0.53
CA ASP A 111 2.59 -1.98 -1.47
C ASP A 111 3.10 -1.60 -2.87
N ASP A 112 4.09 -0.70 -2.96
CA ASP A 112 4.73 -0.35 -4.24
C ASP A 112 5.39 -1.58 -4.87
N SER A 113 6.11 -2.34 -4.06
CA SER A 113 6.80 -3.55 -4.52
C SER A 113 5.83 -4.63 -5.00
N MET A 114 4.68 -4.78 -4.34
CA MET A 114 3.59 -5.68 -4.74
C MET A 114 2.92 -5.18 -6.03
N GLY A 115 2.61 -3.89 -6.12
CA GLY A 115 2.00 -3.31 -7.33
C GLY A 115 2.89 -3.45 -8.56
N ILE A 116 4.20 -3.16 -8.43
CA ILE A 116 5.18 -3.39 -9.48
C ILE A 116 5.24 -4.86 -9.89
N TYR A 117 5.24 -5.78 -8.91
CA TYR A 117 5.32 -7.21 -9.20
C TYR A 117 4.04 -7.72 -9.87
N ALA A 118 2.87 -7.36 -9.34
CA ALA A 118 1.57 -7.81 -9.86
C ALA A 118 1.33 -7.34 -11.29
N THR A 119 1.67 -6.09 -11.60
CA THR A 119 1.48 -5.53 -12.95
C THR A 119 2.54 -6.00 -13.95
N LYS A 120 3.77 -6.31 -13.50
CA LYS A 120 4.79 -6.93 -14.36
C LYS A 120 4.50 -8.39 -14.66
N TYR A 121 3.90 -9.10 -13.73
CA TYR A 121 3.60 -10.52 -13.84
C TYR A 121 2.12 -10.75 -13.51
N PRO A 122 1.20 -10.50 -14.46
CA PRO A 122 -0.23 -10.65 -14.24
C PRO A 122 -0.62 -12.09 -13.87
N GLY A 123 -1.82 -12.27 -13.33
CA GLY A 123 -2.32 -13.58 -12.88
C GLY A 123 -1.88 -14.00 -11.49
N ASN A 124 -1.31 -13.08 -10.71
CA ASN A 124 -1.03 -13.26 -9.28
C ASN A 124 -2.09 -12.58 -8.43
N MET A 125 -2.23 -13.00 -7.17
CA MET A 125 -3.15 -12.41 -6.20
C MET A 125 -2.38 -11.61 -5.16
N ILE A 126 -2.77 -10.36 -4.95
CA ILE A 126 -2.30 -9.53 -3.83
C ILE A 126 -3.08 -9.91 -2.58
N VAL A 127 -2.39 -10.01 -1.45
CA VAL A 127 -2.97 -10.25 -0.13
C VAL A 127 -2.53 -9.12 0.80
N SER A 128 -3.39 -8.13 1.00
CA SER A 128 -3.14 -6.97 1.87
C SER A 128 -4.45 -6.41 2.38
N PRO A 129 -4.54 -5.98 3.66
CA PRO A 129 -5.71 -5.30 4.20
C PRO A 129 -5.77 -3.83 3.76
N ASP A 130 -4.72 -3.32 3.12
CA ASP A 130 -4.67 -1.92 2.73
C ASP A 130 -5.63 -1.62 1.56
N LYS A 131 -6.54 -0.68 1.80
CA LYS A 131 -7.49 -0.19 0.79
C LYS A 131 -6.81 0.39 -0.45
N ASP A 132 -5.57 0.88 -0.30
CA ASP A 132 -4.84 1.55 -1.36
C ASP A 132 -4.41 0.57 -2.45
N MET A 133 -4.32 -0.72 -2.11
CA MET A 133 -4.09 -1.79 -3.08
C MET A 133 -5.21 -1.94 -4.12
N LYS A 134 -6.38 -1.32 -3.91
CA LYS A 134 -7.43 -1.19 -4.94
C LYS A 134 -7.01 -0.37 -6.16
N GLN A 135 -5.85 0.30 -6.12
CA GLN A 135 -5.26 0.92 -7.30
C GLN A 135 -4.68 -0.10 -8.28
N ILE A 136 -4.34 -1.31 -7.84
CA ILE A 136 -3.62 -2.29 -8.65
C ILE A 136 -4.61 -3.26 -9.33
N PRO A 137 -4.61 -3.32 -10.67
CA PRO A 137 -5.45 -4.27 -11.40
C PRO A 137 -5.09 -5.73 -11.09
N GLY A 138 -6.11 -6.57 -10.98
CA GLY A 138 -5.93 -7.99 -10.71
C GLY A 138 -6.74 -8.48 -9.52
N GLN A 139 -6.31 -9.60 -8.93
CA GLN A 139 -6.96 -10.19 -7.77
C GLN A 139 -6.37 -9.60 -6.47
N LEU A 140 -7.24 -9.14 -5.58
CA LEU A 140 -6.90 -8.63 -4.25
C LEU A 140 -7.72 -9.38 -3.20
N TYR A 141 -7.07 -9.96 -2.21
CA TYR A 141 -7.69 -10.49 -1.00
C TYR A 141 -7.32 -9.62 0.21
N ASN A 142 -8.31 -9.08 0.90
CA ASN A 142 -8.12 -8.16 2.02
C ASN A 142 -8.22 -8.81 3.41
N PHE A 143 -8.08 -10.14 3.48
CA PHE A 143 -8.31 -11.01 4.65
C PHE A 143 -9.79 -11.29 4.98
N GLU A 144 -10.73 -10.67 4.31
CA GLU A 144 -12.18 -10.92 4.45
C GLU A 144 -12.75 -11.45 3.14
N GLU A 145 -12.60 -10.68 2.08
CA GLU A 145 -13.16 -10.96 0.76
C GLU A 145 -12.14 -10.79 -0.37
N THR A 146 -12.45 -11.36 -1.53
CA THR A 146 -11.63 -11.28 -2.73
C THR A 146 -12.28 -10.35 -3.75
N PHE A 147 -11.49 -9.40 -4.24
CA PHE A 147 -11.89 -8.44 -5.28
C PHE A 147 -11.20 -8.75 -6.59
N THR A 148 -11.89 -8.50 -7.70
CA THR A 148 -11.29 -8.38 -9.02
C THR A 148 -11.26 -6.91 -9.41
N ILE A 149 -10.08 -6.32 -9.45
CA ILE A 149 -9.89 -4.91 -9.76
C ILE A 149 -9.62 -4.76 -11.25
N LYS A 150 -10.49 -4.03 -11.95
CA LYS A 150 -10.28 -3.65 -13.35
C LYS A 150 -9.29 -2.48 -13.45
N PRO A 151 -8.53 -2.34 -14.54
CA PRO A 151 -7.57 -1.23 -14.73
C PRO A 151 -8.21 0.16 -14.50
N GLU A 152 -9.41 0.37 -15.04
CA GLU A 152 -10.13 1.64 -14.93
C GLU A 152 -10.54 1.90 -13.47
N ALA A 153 -10.94 0.88 -12.74
CA ALA A 153 -11.32 0.99 -11.33
C ALA A 153 -10.10 1.40 -10.48
N GLY A 154 -8.94 0.81 -10.73
CA GLY A 154 -7.69 1.17 -10.06
C GLY A 154 -7.26 2.60 -10.36
N ALA A 155 -7.32 3.01 -11.62
CA ALA A 155 -7.00 4.37 -12.02
C ALA A 155 -7.95 5.42 -11.41
N ARG A 156 -9.26 5.11 -11.34
CA ARG A 156 -10.25 5.95 -10.65
C ARG A 156 -9.96 6.08 -9.16
N TRP A 157 -9.60 4.97 -8.51
CA TRP A 157 -9.27 4.97 -7.09
C TRP A 157 -8.06 5.88 -6.81
N HIS A 158 -7.03 5.84 -7.65
CA HIS A 158 -5.90 6.77 -7.56
C HIS A 158 -6.32 8.23 -7.65
N LEU A 159 -7.18 8.61 -8.61
CA LEU A 159 -7.68 9.99 -8.73
C LEU A 159 -8.51 10.42 -7.51
N ILE A 160 -9.36 9.51 -6.98
CA ILE A 160 -10.13 9.76 -5.75
C ILE A 160 -9.18 10.06 -4.58
N GLN A 161 -8.14 9.25 -4.40
CA GLN A 161 -7.15 9.44 -3.33
C GLN A 161 -6.31 10.71 -3.53
N SER A 162 -6.04 11.11 -4.77
CA SER A 162 -5.36 12.38 -5.07
C SER A 162 -6.13 13.60 -4.55
N ILE A 163 -7.47 13.57 -4.60
CA ILE A 163 -8.33 14.64 -4.07
C ILE A 163 -8.57 14.49 -2.57
N SER A 164 -8.87 13.26 -2.10
CA SER A 164 -9.24 13.05 -0.69
C SER A 164 -8.06 13.14 0.27
N GLY A 165 -6.84 12.94 -0.21
CA GLY A 165 -5.66 12.77 0.63
C GLY A 165 -5.72 11.53 1.50
N ASP A 166 -4.70 11.37 2.34
CA ASP A 166 -4.66 10.40 3.44
C ASP A 166 -3.97 11.01 4.68
N GLN A 167 -4.77 11.32 5.69
CA GLN A 167 -4.25 11.89 6.94
C GLN A 167 -3.36 10.91 7.70
N THR A 168 -3.60 9.60 7.54
CA THR A 168 -2.76 8.58 8.19
C THR A 168 -1.38 8.49 7.56
N ASP A 169 -1.22 8.99 6.34
CA ASP A 169 0.06 9.10 5.63
C ASP A 169 0.65 10.52 5.68
N GLY A 170 -0.13 11.47 6.22
CA GLY A 170 0.34 12.84 6.46
C GLY A 170 0.24 13.77 5.26
N TYR A 171 -0.68 13.51 4.30
CA TYR A 171 -1.00 14.45 3.22
C TYR A 171 -2.50 14.70 3.12
N GLY A 172 -2.90 15.96 2.97
CA GLY A 172 -4.25 16.40 3.29
C GLY A 172 -5.27 16.34 2.16
N GLY A 173 -4.86 16.24 0.90
CA GLY A 173 -5.78 16.40 -0.23
C GLY A 173 -6.45 17.79 -0.28
N VAL A 174 -7.63 17.86 -0.88
CA VAL A 174 -8.43 19.08 -0.95
C VAL A 174 -9.20 19.28 0.37
N PRO A 175 -9.06 20.42 1.04
CA PRO A 175 -9.74 20.68 2.31
C PRO A 175 -11.25 20.46 2.24
N GLY A 176 -11.76 19.63 3.15
CA GLY A 176 -13.18 19.30 3.25
C GLY A 176 -13.69 18.26 2.24
N ILE A 177 -12.83 17.69 1.39
CA ILE A 177 -13.20 16.65 0.43
C ILE A 177 -12.58 15.31 0.84
N GLY A 178 -13.37 14.49 1.54
CA GLY A 178 -13.01 13.08 1.78
C GLY A 178 -13.47 12.18 0.62
N VAL A 179 -13.17 10.88 0.72
CA VAL A 179 -13.43 9.87 -0.33
C VAL A 179 -14.84 9.96 -0.93
N LYS A 180 -15.89 10.00 -0.11
CA LYS A 180 -17.29 10.04 -0.60
C LYS A 180 -17.58 11.28 -1.45
N ARG A 181 -17.07 12.45 -1.04
CA ARG A 181 -17.24 13.68 -1.80
C ARG A 181 -16.42 13.69 -3.08
N ALA A 182 -15.21 13.14 -3.05
CA ALA A 182 -14.38 12.96 -4.23
C ALA A 182 -15.05 12.02 -5.25
N GLU A 183 -15.63 10.90 -4.82
CA GLU A 183 -16.41 10.00 -5.68
C GLU A 183 -17.60 10.71 -6.34
N SER A 184 -18.36 11.49 -5.57
CA SER A 184 -19.50 12.26 -6.10
C SER A 184 -19.05 13.29 -7.12
N LEU A 185 -17.97 14.01 -6.84
CA LEU A 185 -17.38 14.98 -7.77
C LEU A 185 -16.99 14.33 -9.10
N PHE A 186 -16.30 13.19 -9.05
CA PHE A 186 -15.90 12.48 -10.26
C PHE A 186 -17.08 11.86 -11.02
N LYS A 187 -18.14 11.44 -10.35
CA LYS A 187 -19.37 10.97 -11.00
C LYS A 187 -20.05 12.11 -11.79
N GLU A 188 -19.98 13.33 -11.30
CA GLU A 188 -20.56 14.51 -11.92
C GLU A 188 -19.67 15.07 -13.04
N LYS A 189 -18.37 15.27 -12.76
CA LYS A 189 -17.45 16.01 -13.66
C LYS A 189 -16.54 15.10 -14.51
N GLY A 190 -16.60 13.79 -14.31
CA GLY A 190 -15.76 12.78 -14.98
C GLY A 190 -14.39 12.57 -14.33
N TYR A 191 -13.85 11.37 -14.53
CA TYR A 191 -12.55 10.96 -13.98
C TYR A 191 -11.41 11.47 -14.86
N SER A 192 -10.90 12.66 -14.58
CA SER A 192 -9.82 13.28 -15.35
C SER A 192 -8.86 14.06 -14.45
N TRP A 193 -7.64 14.29 -14.93
CA TRP A 193 -6.70 15.17 -14.25
C TRP A 193 -7.24 16.59 -14.10
N LYS A 194 -7.92 17.11 -15.13
CA LYS A 194 -8.58 18.40 -15.08
C LYS A 194 -9.57 18.54 -13.92
N THR A 195 -10.32 17.48 -13.62
CA THR A 195 -11.23 17.47 -12.46
C THR A 195 -10.46 17.58 -11.15
N VAL A 196 -9.29 16.91 -11.04
CA VAL A 196 -8.42 17.04 -9.86
C VAL A 196 -7.93 18.47 -9.70
N VAL A 197 -7.33 19.04 -10.75
CA VAL A 197 -6.79 20.41 -10.74
C VAL A 197 -7.87 21.44 -10.38
N ASN A 198 -9.06 21.31 -10.97
CA ASN A 198 -10.16 22.21 -10.66
C ASN A 198 -10.60 22.12 -9.20
N ALA A 199 -10.64 20.92 -8.62
CA ALA A 199 -10.99 20.74 -7.20
C ALA A 199 -9.97 21.40 -6.25
N PHE A 200 -8.69 21.38 -6.60
CA PHE A 200 -7.64 22.11 -5.87
C PHE A 200 -7.80 23.61 -6.05
N ALA A 201 -7.99 24.09 -7.28
CA ALA A 201 -8.17 25.52 -7.60
C ALA A 201 -9.39 26.14 -6.90
N GLU A 202 -10.50 25.39 -6.72
CA GLU A 202 -11.67 25.84 -5.94
C GLU A 202 -11.37 26.12 -4.46
N LYS A 203 -10.17 25.74 -3.99
CA LYS A 203 -9.65 25.97 -2.63
C LYS A 203 -8.36 26.80 -2.61
N ASP A 204 -8.13 27.57 -3.67
CA ASP A 204 -6.93 28.40 -3.84
C ASP A 204 -5.62 27.61 -3.77
N LEU A 205 -5.67 26.30 -4.11
CA LEU A 205 -4.51 25.42 -4.18
C LEU A 205 -4.05 25.24 -5.63
N SER A 206 -2.75 25.08 -5.82
CA SER A 206 -2.10 24.99 -7.13
C SER A 206 -2.20 23.59 -7.76
N GLU A 207 -1.96 23.52 -9.07
CA GLU A 207 -1.77 22.24 -9.77
C GLU A 207 -0.54 21.49 -9.26
N GLU A 208 0.51 22.18 -8.77
CA GLU A 208 1.68 21.55 -8.18
C GLU A 208 1.31 20.80 -6.89
N GLU A 209 0.49 21.38 -6.03
CA GLU A 209 -0.02 20.73 -4.83
C GLU A 209 -0.90 19.52 -5.17
N ALA A 210 -1.72 19.63 -6.21
CA ALA A 210 -2.49 18.50 -6.72
C ALA A 210 -1.57 17.36 -7.20
N LEU A 211 -0.49 17.70 -7.92
CA LEU A 211 0.47 16.74 -8.42
C LEU A 211 1.27 16.07 -7.29
N ILE A 212 1.65 16.82 -6.27
CA ILE A 212 2.28 16.27 -5.06
C ILE A 212 1.36 15.23 -4.42
N ASN A 213 0.08 15.57 -4.20
CA ASN A 213 -0.89 14.64 -3.62
C ASN A 213 -1.08 13.38 -4.48
N ALA A 214 -1.18 13.54 -5.80
CA ALA A 214 -1.31 12.41 -6.71
C ALA A 214 -0.08 11.49 -6.69
N ARG A 215 1.13 12.04 -6.57
CA ARG A 215 2.38 11.27 -6.44
C ARG A 215 2.51 10.55 -5.10
N LEU A 216 2.01 11.15 -4.01
CA LEU A 216 1.98 10.53 -2.69
C LEU A 216 0.96 9.39 -2.62
N ALA A 217 -0.23 9.59 -3.22
CA ALA A 217 -1.29 8.59 -3.28
C ALA A 217 -0.95 7.39 -4.18
N ARG A 218 -0.06 7.56 -5.18
CA ARG A 218 0.21 6.55 -6.19
C ARG A 218 0.86 5.30 -5.62
N ILE A 219 0.21 4.14 -5.74
CA ILE A 219 0.87 2.84 -5.60
C ILE A 219 1.53 2.51 -6.93
N LEU A 220 2.83 2.22 -6.89
CA LEU A 220 3.62 2.06 -8.11
C LEU A 220 3.25 0.77 -8.86
N THR A 221 3.17 0.90 -10.18
CA THR A 221 3.06 -0.21 -11.13
C THR A 221 4.41 -0.48 -11.83
N ALA A 222 4.48 -1.50 -12.68
CA ALA A 222 5.69 -1.76 -13.47
C ALA A 222 6.08 -0.60 -14.39
N GLU A 223 5.12 0.21 -14.84
CA GLU A 223 5.35 1.40 -15.65
C GLU A 223 5.98 2.53 -14.84
N ASP A 224 5.65 2.61 -13.55
CA ASP A 224 6.15 3.62 -12.61
C ASP A 224 7.54 3.25 -12.04
N TYR A 225 8.22 2.22 -12.59
CA TYR A 225 9.51 1.77 -12.06
C TYR A 225 10.58 1.60 -13.15
N ASP A 226 11.74 2.20 -12.93
CA ASP A 226 12.91 1.98 -13.78
C ASP A 226 13.69 0.75 -13.28
N PHE A 227 13.55 -0.37 -13.99
CA PHE A 227 14.20 -1.64 -13.63
C PHE A 227 15.74 -1.60 -13.83
N LYS A 228 16.26 -0.73 -14.70
CA LYS A 228 17.72 -0.59 -14.92
C LYS A 228 18.34 0.20 -13.77
N ARG A 229 17.76 1.36 -13.45
CA ARG A 229 18.22 2.24 -12.38
C ARG A 229 17.75 1.82 -11.00
N LYS A 230 16.79 0.87 -10.91
CA LYS A 230 16.15 0.37 -9.68
C LYS A 230 15.54 1.49 -8.83
N GLN A 231 14.83 2.42 -9.47
CA GLN A 231 14.22 3.57 -8.81
C GLN A 231 12.82 3.86 -9.33
N PRO A 232 11.95 4.49 -8.52
CA PRO A 232 10.63 4.91 -8.96
C PRO A 232 10.73 6.03 -10.00
N LYS A 233 9.78 6.04 -10.93
CA LYS A 233 9.46 7.16 -11.81
C LYS A 233 8.26 7.87 -11.19
N LEU A 234 8.37 9.17 -11.02
CA LEU A 234 7.25 9.95 -10.47
C LEU A 234 6.13 10.05 -11.50
N TRP A 235 4.92 9.78 -11.05
CA TRP A 235 3.72 9.89 -11.88
C TRP A 235 3.54 11.31 -12.41
N THR A 236 3.22 11.41 -13.70
CA THR A 236 2.96 12.67 -14.37
C THR A 236 1.81 12.45 -15.36
N PRO A 237 0.65 13.10 -15.18
CA PRO A 237 -0.46 13.00 -16.11
C PRO A 237 -0.16 13.78 -17.38
N SER A 238 -0.76 13.36 -18.51
CA SER A 238 -0.95 14.25 -19.64
C SER A 238 -2.09 15.24 -19.33
N ALA A 239 -2.10 16.39 -20.00
CA ALA A 239 -3.18 17.37 -19.84
C ALA A 239 -4.57 16.76 -20.15
N ASP A 240 -4.62 15.78 -21.06
CA ASP A 240 -5.85 15.08 -21.47
C ASP A 240 -6.09 13.78 -20.70
N TYR A 241 -5.34 13.54 -19.60
CA TYR A 241 -5.50 12.29 -18.85
C TYR A 241 -6.93 12.10 -18.37
N ARG A 242 -7.57 11.02 -18.84
CA ARG A 242 -8.91 10.60 -18.48
C ARG A 242 -8.96 9.10 -18.24
N VAL A 243 -9.81 8.71 -17.33
CA VAL A 243 -10.15 7.30 -17.11
C VAL A 243 -11.53 7.08 -17.68
N ASP A 244 -11.61 6.44 -18.82
CA ASP A 244 -12.87 6.17 -19.48
C ASP A 244 -13.83 5.37 -18.56
N ALA A 245 -15.12 5.62 -18.71
CA ALA A 245 -16.14 4.75 -18.16
C ALA A 245 -16.02 3.43 -18.91
N GLY A 246 -15.32 2.45 -18.36
CA GLY A 246 -15.30 1.11 -18.93
C GLY A 246 -16.71 0.74 -19.34
N ALA A 247 -16.90 0.26 -20.57
CA ALA A 247 -18.19 -0.09 -21.12
C ALA A 247 -18.97 -0.90 -20.08
N GLY A 248 -20.00 -0.30 -19.52
CA GLY A 248 -20.83 -0.93 -18.52
C GLY A 248 -21.37 -2.22 -19.12
N SER A 249 -21.07 -3.35 -18.52
CA SER A 249 -21.88 -4.55 -18.75
C SER A 249 -23.29 -4.20 -18.26
N LYS A 250 -24.15 -3.82 -19.19
CA LYS A 250 -25.59 -3.95 -18.99
C LYS A 250 -25.85 -5.44 -18.91
N THR A 251 -26.11 -5.93 -17.75
CA THR A 251 -27.07 -7.01 -17.46
C THR A 251 -27.38 -6.97 -15.98
#